data_6df736167a9f6700d72d5af4b2ebd82a
#
_entry.id   6df736167a9f6700d72d5af4b2ebd82a
#
_cell.length_a   1.000
_cell.length_b   1.000
_cell.length_c   1.000
_cell.angle_alpha   90.00
_cell.angle_beta   90.00
_cell.angle_gamma   90.00
#
_symmetry.space_group_name_H-M   'P 1'
#
loop_
_entity.id
_entity.type
_entity.pdbx_description
1 polymer ?
#
loop_
_entity_poly.entity_id
_entity_poly.type
_entity_poly.pdbx_seq_one_letter_code
_entity_poly.pdbx_strand_id
1 'polypeptide(L)'
;MSEKTMNGIDIASYQRGIDLARVKCDFVIIKATEGVTYTNPYYDKWIRQAEDLKKCIGVYHFARPEYNDAVKEAEFFYKKTKAMYGKAIPVLDWESRDAWNVAWAKKWLDKVYELSGVRPIFYTYESVENSYNWSGVAKAGYQLWIAKYRDYEKDYNYDMSRAGSKPSLKHWDKYIMWQWTSSGRLDGWHANLDCDIFYGDRDKWNALAAKPPKKTTDSTTKPKPVKPTINQAVKNVLAGKYGNGEARKKALSKLGFTAAEIKQIQDLVNQSFVGPKQKTYTVKKGDTLSTIAKKYGTTTAALAKKNALKDPNKIYPGQVIKL
;
A
#
# COMPACT_ATOMS: atom_id res chain seq x y z
N MET A 1 -19.52 -22.67 -13.24
CA MET A 1 -20.18 -21.37 -13.56
C MET A 1 -19.08 -20.40 -13.93
N SER A 2 -19.21 -19.67 -15.06
CA SER A 2 -18.24 -18.64 -15.43
C SER A 2 -18.22 -17.55 -14.34
N GLU A 3 -17.05 -17.04 -14.00
CA GLU A 3 -16.91 -15.92 -13.06
C GLU A 3 -17.64 -14.70 -13.64
N LYS A 4 -18.55 -14.08 -12.86
CA LYS A 4 -19.24 -12.86 -13.28
C LYS A 4 -18.23 -11.74 -13.44
N THR A 5 -18.39 -10.91 -14.45
CA THR A 5 -17.51 -9.75 -14.70
C THR A 5 -18.34 -8.50 -14.99
N MET A 6 -17.74 -7.34 -14.75
CA MET A 6 -18.27 -6.03 -15.13
C MET A 6 -17.24 -5.28 -15.97
N ASN A 7 -17.68 -4.49 -16.93
CA ASN A 7 -16.85 -3.65 -17.77
C ASN A 7 -16.88 -2.21 -17.27
N GLY A 8 -15.74 -1.56 -17.25
CA GLY A 8 -15.63 -0.19 -16.76
C GLY A 8 -14.56 0.63 -17.46
N ILE A 9 -14.48 1.85 -17.02
CA ILE A 9 -13.48 2.83 -17.45
C ILE A 9 -12.87 3.52 -16.26
N ASP A 10 -11.63 3.98 -16.38
CA ASP A 10 -11.12 4.98 -15.48
C ASP A 10 -10.84 6.30 -16.22
N ILE A 11 -11.05 7.42 -15.50
CA ILE A 11 -11.04 8.75 -16.11
C ILE A 11 -10.33 9.79 -15.24
N ALA A 12 -9.64 10.69 -15.95
CA ALA A 12 -8.98 11.86 -15.40
C ALA A 12 -9.37 13.11 -16.19
N SER A 13 -8.76 14.23 -15.87
CA SER A 13 -8.99 15.51 -16.59
C SER A 13 -8.74 15.44 -18.11
N TYR A 14 -8.04 14.41 -18.58
CA TYR A 14 -7.86 14.14 -20.02
C TYR A 14 -9.17 13.83 -20.73
N GLN A 15 -10.13 13.21 -20.03
CA GLN A 15 -11.46 12.92 -20.54
C GLN A 15 -12.46 14.06 -20.28
N ARG A 16 -11.95 15.32 -20.18
CA ARG A 16 -12.82 16.50 -20.07
C ARG A 16 -13.90 16.50 -21.17
N GLY A 17 -15.14 16.70 -20.77
CA GLY A 17 -16.27 16.68 -21.70
C GLY A 17 -16.95 15.32 -21.87
N ILE A 18 -16.40 14.24 -21.30
CA ILE A 18 -17.10 12.95 -21.30
C ILE A 18 -18.46 13.07 -20.61
N ASP A 19 -19.46 12.46 -21.22
CA ASP A 19 -20.80 12.29 -20.67
C ASP A 19 -21.01 10.81 -20.34
N LEU A 20 -21.04 10.48 -19.05
CA LEU A 20 -21.18 9.11 -18.59
C LEU A 20 -22.52 8.46 -18.95
N ALA A 21 -23.54 9.26 -19.31
CA ALA A 21 -24.81 8.73 -19.81
C ALA A 21 -24.70 8.14 -21.22
N ARG A 22 -23.72 8.61 -22.00
CA ARG A 22 -23.50 8.18 -23.39
C ARG A 22 -22.47 7.03 -23.49
N VAL A 23 -21.67 6.81 -22.44
CA VAL A 23 -20.65 5.76 -22.43
C VAL A 23 -21.18 4.54 -21.69
N LYS A 24 -21.32 3.43 -22.41
CA LYS A 24 -21.79 2.18 -21.82
C LYS A 24 -20.69 1.55 -20.98
N CYS A 25 -20.85 1.59 -19.65
CA CYS A 25 -19.98 0.92 -18.68
C CYS A 25 -20.76 0.59 -17.41
N ASP A 26 -20.37 -0.46 -16.71
CA ASP A 26 -20.98 -0.89 -15.43
C ASP A 26 -20.42 -0.08 -14.25
N PHE A 27 -19.14 0.28 -14.34
CA PHE A 27 -18.45 1.06 -13.31
C PHE A 27 -17.56 2.15 -13.93
N VAL A 28 -17.23 3.14 -13.11
CA VAL A 28 -16.26 4.19 -13.45
C VAL A 28 -15.35 4.47 -12.26
N ILE A 29 -14.05 4.57 -12.51
CA ILE A 29 -13.06 4.96 -11.50
C ILE A 29 -12.57 6.37 -11.85
N ILE A 30 -12.76 7.31 -10.93
CA ILE A 30 -12.60 8.76 -11.20
C ILE A 30 -11.40 9.28 -10.41
N LYS A 31 -10.43 9.91 -11.11
CA LYS A 31 -9.35 10.64 -10.45
C LYS A 31 -9.92 11.69 -9.50
N ALA A 32 -9.56 11.62 -8.22
CA ALA A 32 -9.96 12.61 -7.24
C ALA A 32 -8.84 13.62 -6.99
N THR A 33 -7.64 13.12 -6.71
CA THR A 33 -6.51 13.94 -6.29
C THR A 33 -5.17 13.41 -6.83
N GLU A 34 -4.15 14.25 -6.76
CA GLU A 34 -2.76 13.91 -7.02
C GLU A 34 -1.85 14.70 -6.07
N GLY A 35 -0.85 14.05 -5.47
CA GLY A 35 0.02 14.67 -4.48
C GLY A 35 -0.78 15.30 -3.33
N VAL A 36 -0.36 16.48 -2.86
CA VAL A 36 -1.02 17.19 -1.74
C VAL A 36 -1.74 18.46 -2.16
N THR A 37 -1.81 18.78 -3.45
CA THR A 37 -2.35 20.06 -3.93
C THR A 37 -3.37 19.93 -5.05
N TYR A 38 -3.23 18.91 -5.92
CA TYR A 38 -4.10 18.81 -7.08
C TYR A 38 -5.41 18.08 -6.74
N THR A 39 -6.52 18.72 -7.13
CA THR A 39 -7.85 18.11 -7.16
C THR A 39 -8.36 18.13 -8.59
N ASN A 40 -8.88 17.00 -9.08
CA ASN A 40 -9.46 16.92 -10.41
C ASN A 40 -10.67 17.88 -10.53
N PRO A 41 -10.64 18.86 -11.45
CA PRO A 41 -11.71 19.85 -11.55
C PRO A 41 -13.06 19.29 -11.98
N TYR A 42 -13.07 18.09 -12.59
CA TYR A 42 -14.28 17.41 -13.06
C TYR A 42 -14.83 16.38 -12.06
N TYR A 43 -14.12 16.13 -10.96
CA TYR A 43 -14.46 15.10 -9.98
C TYR A 43 -15.91 15.19 -9.51
N ASP A 44 -16.33 16.35 -9.00
CA ASP A 44 -17.67 16.50 -8.42
C ASP A 44 -18.78 16.38 -9.48
N LYS A 45 -18.51 16.77 -10.73
CA LYS A 45 -19.45 16.61 -11.85
C LYS A 45 -19.63 15.12 -12.17
N TRP A 46 -18.54 14.38 -12.31
CA TRP A 46 -18.60 12.97 -12.70
C TRP A 46 -19.11 12.07 -11.58
N ILE A 47 -18.82 12.40 -10.33
CA ILE A 47 -19.43 11.69 -9.19
C ILE A 47 -20.96 11.82 -9.26
N ARG A 48 -21.51 13.02 -9.43
CA ARG A 48 -22.95 13.22 -9.56
C ARG A 48 -23.53 12.41 -10.74
N GLN A 49 -22.94 12.51 -11.92
CA GLN A 49 -23.38 11.73 -13.06
C GLN A 49 -23.36 10.21 -12.80
N ALA A 50 -22.31 9.70 -12.16
CA ALA A 50 -22.19 8.29 -11.85
C ALA A 50 -23.23 7.82 -10.81
N GLU A 51 -23.50 8.65 -9.78
CA GLU A 51 -24.56 8.38 -8.79
C GLU A 51 -25.95 8.38 -9.44
N ASP A 52 -26.28 9.37 -10.27
CA ASP A 52 -27.57 9.49 -10.98
C ASP A 52 -27.80 8.28 -11.91
N LEU A 53 -26.75 7.83 -12.58
CA LEU A 53 -26.77 6.66 -13.48
C LEU A 53 -26.63 5.32 -12.73
N LYS A 54 -26.54 5.35 -11.41
CA LYS A 54 -26.36 4.16 -10.55
C LYS A 54 -25.19 3.28 -10.98
N LYS A 55 -24.12 3.88 -11.50
CA LYS A 55 -22.89 3.14 -11.82
C LYS A 55 -22.18 2.71 -10.53
N CYS A 56 -21.43 1.64 -10.58
CA CYS A 56 -20.45 1.33 -9.55
C CYS A 56 -19.32 2.37 -9.61
N ILE A 57 -18.89 2.92 -8.46
CA ILE A 57 -17.96 4.05 -8.41
C ILE A 57 -16.67 3.64 -7.72
N GLY A 58 -15.53 3.96 -8.35
CA GLY A 58 -14.22 4.03 -7.71
C GLY A 58 -13.71 5.47 -7.71
N VAL A 59 -12.84 5.79 -6.76
CA VAL A 59 -12.17 7.10 -6.70
C VAL A 59 -10.68 6.88 -6.46
N TYR A 60 -9.82 7.53 -7.25
CA TYR A 60 -8.40 7.28 -7.13
C TYR A 60 -7.54 8.50 -6.81
N HIS A 61 -6.43 8.23 -6.19
CA HIS A 61 -5.36 9.16 -5.90
C HIS A 61 -4.10 8.77 -6.67
N PHE A 62 -3.57 9.69 -7.46
CA PHE A 62 -2.29 9.52 -8.13
C PHE A 62 -1.15 9.89 -7.18
N ALA A 63 -0.31 8.92 -6.85
CA ALA A 63 0.77 9.09 -5.87
C ALA A 63 1.94 9.93 -6.41
N ARG A 64 2.52 10.76 -5.53
CA ARG A 64 3.74 11.53 -5.79
C ARG A 64 4.77 11.34 -4.66
N PRO A 65 5.23 10.09 -4.44
CA PRO A 65 6.14 9.75 -3.35
C PRO A 65 7.48 10.49 -3.43
N GLU A 66 7.90 10.91 -4.63
CA GLU A 66 9.10 11.68 -4.87
C GLU A 66 9.08 13.09 -4.26
N TYR A 67 7.88 13.60 -3.93
CA TYR A 67 7.72 14.98 -3.43
C TYR A 67 7.03 15.05 -2.07
N ASN A 68 6.29 14.03 -1.68
CA ASN A 68 5.38 14.14 -0.55
C ASN A 68 5.46 12.96 0.43
N ASP A 69 5.06 13.21 1.68
CA ASP A 69 4.85 12.17 2.68
C ASP A 69 3.52 11.44 2.44
N ALA A 70 3.54 10.12 2.58
CA ALA A 70 2.39 9.24 2.34
C ALA A 70 1.15 9.60 3.19
N VAL A 71 1.36 10.03 4.44
CA VAL A 71 0.25 10.39 5.33
C VAL A 71 -0.41 11.69 4.86
N LYS A 72 0.38 12.67 4.43
CA LYS A 72 -0.15 13.94 3.92
C LYS A 72 -0.98 13.75 2.65
N GLU A 73 -0.51 12.91 1.71
CA GLU A 73 -1.29 12.59 0.51
C GLU A 73 -2.56 11.79 0.85
N ALA A 74 -2.48 10.84 1.78
CA ALA A 74 -3.65 10.08 2.23
C ALA A 74 -4.70 10.97 2.91
N GLU A 75 -4.28 11.92 3.74
CA GLU A 75 -5.17 12.89 4.40
C GLU A 75 -5.80 13.86 3.40
N PHE A 76 -5.03 14.31 2.40
CA PHE A 76 -5.55 15.15 1.32
C PHE A 76 -6.60 14.42 0.48
N PHE A 77 -6.31 13.18 0.06
CA PHE A 77 -7.27 12.33 -0.63
C PHE A 77 -8.53 12.09 0.21
N TYR A 78 -8.36 11.71 1.49
CA TYR A 78 -9.48 11.50 2.41
C TYR A 78 -10.38 12.73 2.54
N LYS A 79 -9.79 13.92 2.70
CA LYS A 79 -10.54 15.16 2.82
C LYS A 79 -11.44 15.41 1.60
N LYS A 80 -10.93 15.15 0.38
CA LYS A 80 -11.70 15.32 -0.87
C LYS A 80 -12.79 14.26 -1.04
N THR A 81 -12.50 13.01 -0.68
CA THR A 81 -13.36 11.86 -1.00
C THR A 81 -14.23 11.37 0.14
N LYS A 82 -14.20 12.03 1.31
CA LYS A 82 -14.86 11.56 2.55
C LYS A 82 -16.36 11.24 2.41
N ALA A 83 -17.07 11.94 1.53
CA ALA A 83 -18.50 11.70 1.26
C ALA A 83 -18.77 10.39 0.50
N MET A 84 -17.75 9.81 -0.12
CA MET A 84 -17.86 8.61 -0.95
C MET A 84 -17.58 7.31 -0.19
N TYR A 85 -17.04 7.36 1.03
CA TYR A 85 -16.75 6.14 1.80
C TYR A 85 -18.03 5.43 2.25
N GLY A 86 -18.18 4.20 1.81
CA GLY A 86 -19.38 3.38 1.91
C GLY A 86 -20.19 3.30 0.61
N LYS A 87 -19.80 4.07 -0.42
CA LYS A 87 -20.43 4.12 -1.74
C LYS A 87 -19.42 3.84 -2.87
N ALA A 88 -18.17 4.22 -2.71
CA ALA A 88 -17.12 4.09 -3.72
C ALA A 88 -15.90 3.35 -3.17
N ILE A 89 -15.20 2.64 -4.04
CA ILE A 89 -13.94 1.99 -3.74
C ILE A 89 -12.81 3.03 -3.82
N PRO A 90 -12.04 3.26 -2.74
CA PRO A 90 -10.84 4.09 -2.81
C PRO A 90 -9.68 3.32 -3.47
N VAL A 91 -8.87 4.01 -4.27
CA VAL A 91 -7.76 3.41 -5.00
C VAL A 91 -6.49 4.25 -4.83
N LEU A 92 -5.36 3.58 -4.60
CA LEU A 92 -4.03 4.15 -4.78
C LEU A 92 -3.54 3.81 -6.17
N ASP A 93 -3.34 4.82 -6.98
CA ASP A 93 -2.73 4.74 -8.30
C ASP A 93 -1.21 4.93 -8.16
N TRP A 94 -0.46 3.83 -8.38
CA TRP A 94 0.97 3.73 -8.15
C TRP A 94 1.74 3.58 -9.46
N GLU A 95 2.05 4.71 -10.09
CA GLU A 95 2.77 4.81 -11.37
C GLU A 95 4.04 5.67 -11.26
N SER A 96 4.45 6.01 -10.05
CA SER A 96 5.56 6.91 -9.79
C SER A 96 6.89 6.36 -10.29
N ARG A 97 7.82 7.27 -10.62
CA ARG A 97 9.23 6.94 -10.88
C ARG A 97 9.90 6.27 -9.67
N ASP A 98 9.42 6.58 -8.46
CA ASP A 98 9.85 5.96 -7.21
C ASP A 98 9.09 4.65 -6.90
N ALA A 99 8.72 3.89 -7.93
CA ALA A 99 7.97 2.63 -7.81
C ALA A 99 8.58 1.62 -6.84
N TRP A 100 9.86 1.72 -6.55
CA TRP A 100 10.59 0.94 -5.55
C TRP A 100 10.18 1.24 -4.10
N ASN A 101 9.54 2.38 -3.82
CA ASN A 101 9.21 2.81 -2.46
C ASN A 101 7.93 2.16 -1.92
N VAL A 102 7.95 0.83 -1.82
CA VAL A 102 6.85 -0.01 -1.34
C VAL A 102 6.35 0.39 0.05
N ALA A 103 7.27 0.85 0.92
CA ALA A 103 6.93 1.29 2.26
C ALA A 103 6.03 2.53 2.27
N TRP A 104 6.25 3.46 1.35
CA TRP A 104 5.42 4.64 1.16
C TRP A 104 4.00 4.25 0.72
N ALA A 105 3.90 3.41 -0.32
CA ALA A 105 2.61 2.95 -0.82
C ALA A 105 1.81 2.24 0.29
N LYS A 106 2.47 1.34 1.03
CA LYS A 106 1.82 0.67 2.16
C LYS A 106 1.35 1.64 3.25
N LYS A 107 2.17 2.65 3.58
CA LYS A 107 1.82 3.68 4.58
C LYS A 107 0.59 4.49 4.15
N TRP A 108 0.49 4.84 2.86
CA TRP A 108 -0.67 5.51 2.30
C TRP A 108 -1.94 4.64 2.39
N LEU A 109 -1.86 3.39 1.94
CA LEU A 109 -2.97 2.43 1.98
C LEU A 109 -3.49 2.22 3.41
N ASP A 110 -2.55 2.00 4.36
CA ASP A 110 -2.87 1.82 5.78
C ASP A 110 -3.56 3.09 6.34
N LYS A 111 -3.08 4.29 5.97
CA LYS A 111 -3.64 5.55 6.45
C LYS A 111 -5.03 5.84 5.90
N VAL A 112 -5.28 5.60 4.62
CA VAL A 112 -6.63 5.75 4.05
C VAL A 112 -7.59 4.75 4.67
N TYR A 113 -7.17 3.50 4.90
CA TYR A 113 -7.99 2.51 5.60
C TYR A 113 -8.30 2.94 7.05
N GLU A 114 -7.30 3.45 7.78
CA GLU A 114 -7.48 4.00 9.13
C GLU A 114 -8.54 5.12 9.15
N LEU A 115 -8.46 6.06 8.22
CA LEU A 115 -9.33 7.24 8.18
C LEU A 115 -10.76 6.92 7.71
N SER A 116 -10.87 6.04 6.70
CA SER A 116 -12.14 5.80 5.99
C SER A 116 -12.92 4.60 6.52
N GLY A 117 -12.22 3.62 7.07
CA GLY A 117 -12.76 2.29 7.35
C GLY A 117 -12.96 1.43 6.10
N VAL A 118 -12.73 1.95 4.90
CA VAL A 118 -12.81 1.21 3.63
C VAL A 118 -11.40 0.85 3.17
N ARG A 119 -11.19 -0.42 2.85
CA ARG A 119 -9.87 -0.90 2.41
C ARG A 119 -9.60 -0.48 0.97
N PRO A 120 -8.55 0.33 0.71
CA PRO A 120 -8.23 0.73 -0.65
C PRO A 120 -7.78 -0.44 -1.53
N ILE A 121 -7.98 -0.30 -2.84
CA ILE A 121 -7.35 -1.14 -3.87
C ILE A 121 -6.00 -0.51 -4.24
N PHE A 122 -5.03 -1.35 -4.54
CA PHE A 122 -3.73 -0.97 -5.06
C PHE A 122 -3.73 -1.17 -6.58
N TYR A 123 -3.48 -0.09 -7.34
CA TYR A 123 -3.31 -0.15 -8.78
C TYR A 123 -1.86 0.06 -9.17
N THR A 124 -1.36 -0.77 -10.09
CA THR A 124 -0.04 -0.61 -10.71
C THR A 124 0.10 -1.46 -11.98
N TYR A 125 1.22 -1.28 -12.68
CA TYR A 125 1.58 -2.10 -13.85
C TYR A 125 2.10 -3.49 -13.45
N GLU A 126 1.92 -4.48 -14.33
CA GLU A 126 2.52 -5.82 -14.20
C GLU A 126 4.04 -5.76 -13.98
N SER A 127 4.73 -4.88 -14.70
CA SER A 127 6.18 -4.71 -14.56
C SER A 127 6.60 -4.24 -13.17
N VAL A 128 5.84 -3.36 -12.54
CA VAL A 128 6.09 -2.85 -11.19
C VAL A 128 5.78 -3.92 -10.15
N GLU A 129 4.66 -4.64 -10.30
CA GLU A 129 4.30 -5.77 -9.42
C GLU A 129 5.40 -6.83 -9.43
N ASN A 130 5.94 -7.14 -10.61
CA ASN A 130 6.97 -8.14 -10.78
C ASN A 130 8.39 -7.69 -10.38
N SER A 131 8.65 -6.38 -10.27
CA SER A 131 10.00 -5.85 -10.03
C SER A 131 10.32 -5.59 -8.57
N TYR A 132 9.32 -5.32 -7.72
CA TYR A 132 9.53 -4.94 -6.32
C TYR A 132 8.77 -5.87 -5.38
N ASN A 133 9.20 -5.94 -4.11
CA ASN A 133 8.62 -6.86 -3.12
C ASN A 133 7.34 -6.30 -2.50
N TRP A 134 6.20 -6.60 -3.10
CA TRP A 134 4.87 -6.21 -2.65
C TRP A 134 4.23 -7.16 -1.63
N SER A 135 4.94 -8.22 -1.19
CA SER A 135 4.39 -9.23 -0.28
C SER A 135 3.78 -8.66 1.01
N GLY A 136 4.32 -7.53 1.51
CA GLY A 136 3.79 -6.84 2.69
C GLY A 136 2.44 -6.15 2.44
N VAL A 137 2.20 -5.66 1.22
CA VAL A 137 0.93 -5.05 0.79
C VAL A 137 -0.12 -6.13 0.54
N ALA A 138 0.26 -7.19 -0.19
CA ALA A 138 -0.62 -8.33 -0.47
C ALA A 138 -1.06 -9.04 0.82
N LYS A 139 -0.13 -9.36 1.74
CA LYS A 139 -0.42 -10.00 3.04
C LYS A 139 -1.26 -9.12 3.96
N ALA A 140 -1.24 -7.80 3.80
CA ALA A 140 -2.14 -6.89 4.51
C ALA A 140 -3.58 -6.93 3.97
N GLY A 141 -3.83 -7.68 2.89
CA GLY A 141 -5.15 -7.91 2.30
C GLY A 141 -5.63 -6.80 1.37
N TYR A 142 -4.72 -5.93 0.90
CA TYR A 142 -5.05 -4.97 -0.15
C TYR A 142 -5.23 -5.71 -1.48
N GLN A 143 -6.36 -5.47 -2.15
CA GLN A 143 -6.67 -6.09 -3.43
C GLN A 143 -5.89 -5.39 -4.55
N LEU A 144 -5.64 -6.12 -5.65
CA LEU A 144 -4.86 -5.62 -6.78
C LEU A 144 -5.77 -5.30 -7.98
N TRP A 145 -5.61 -4.10 -8.51
CA TRP A 145 -6.00 -3.71 -9.87
C TRP A 145 -4.71 -3.60 -10.67
N ILE A 146 -4.57 -4.42 -11.72
CA ILE A 146 -3.32 -4.54 -12.48
C ILE A 146 -3.49 -3.97 -13.88
N ALA A 147 -2.52 -3.20 -14.37
CA ALA A 147 -2.46 -2.77 -15.76
C ALA A 147 -1.50 -3.65 -16.56
N LYS A 148 -1.98 -4.12 -17.69
CA LYS A 148 -1.20 -4.77 -18.72
C LYS A 148 -1.89 -4.65 -20.05
N TYR A 149 -1.23 -4.04 -21.01
CA TYR A 149 -1.73 -3.85 -22.37
C TYR A 149 -1.00 -4.82 -23.32
N ARG A 150 -1.73 -5.31 -24.30
CA ARG A 150 -1.12 -6.07 -25.41
C ARG A 150 -0.26 -5.16 -26.27
N ASP A 151 -0.85 -4.02 -26.65
CA ASP A 151 -0.25 -2.96 -27.49
C ASP A 151 -1.00 -1.64 -27.23
N TYR A 152 -0.79 -0.63 -28.07
CA TYR A 152 -1.50 0.65 -28.02
C TYR A 152 -2.42 0.89 -29.21
N GLU A 153 -2.78 -0.18 -29.93
CA GLU A 153 -3.77 -0.13 -30.99
C GLU A 153 -5.18 0.08 -30.42
N LYS A 154 -6.08 0.58 -31.27
CA LYS A 154 -7.45 0.86 -30.86
C LYS A 154 -8.23 -0.42 -30.59
N ASP A 155 -8.82 -0.50 -29.41
CA ASP A 155 -9.68 -1.58 -28.97
C ASP A 155 -11.13 -1.09 -28.88
N TYR A 156 -12.08 -1.87 -29.41
CA TYR A 156 -13.48 -1.46 -29.55
C TYR A 156 -14.39 -2.29 -28.65
N ASN A 157 -15.37 -1.63 -28.01
CA ASN A 157 -16.53 -2.28 -27.39
C ASN A 157 -16.20 -3.37 -26.34
N TYR A 158 -15.14 -3.21 -25.55
CA TYR A 158 -14.70 -4.21 -24.55
C TYR A 158 -14.41 -5.60 -25.14
N ASP A 159 -13.89 -5.66 -26.35
CA ASP A 159 -13.53 -6.94 -26.98
C ASP A 159 -12.28 -7.55 -26.32
N MET A 160 -12.52 -8.36 -25.29
CA MET A 160 -11.47 -9.03 -24.51
C MET A 160 -10.66 -10.06 -25.32
N SER A 161 -11.12 -10.45 -26.52
CA SER A 161 -10.30 -11.29 -27.42
C SER A 161 -8.99 -10.60 -27.81
N ARG A 162 -8.96 -9.27 -27.72
CA ARG A 162 -7.82 -8.41 -28.04
C ARG A 162 -6.95 -8.08 -26.83
N ALA A 163 -7.31 -8.45 -25.62
CA ALA A 163 -6.58 -8.09 -24.40
C ALA A 163 -5.18 -8.73 -24.29
N GLY A 164 -4.88 -9.74 -25.13
CA GLY A 164 -3.61 -10.46 -25.09
C GLY A 164 -3.50 -11.45 -23.92
N SER A 165 -2.28 -11.69 -23.45
CA SER A 165 -2.06 -12.62 -22.34
C SER A 165 -2.43 -11.98 -20.99
N LYS A 166 -3.08 -12.77 -20.14
CA LYS A 166 -3.39 -12.36 -18.76
C LYS A 166 -2.14 -11.90 -18.00
N PRO A 167 -2.28 -10.93 -17.08
CA PRO A 167 -1.19 -10.52 -16.19
C PRO A 167 -0.63 -11.69 -15.38
N SER A 168 0.70 -11.77 -15.27
CA SER A 168 1.41 -12.67 -14.36
C SER A 168 1.74 -11.94 -13.07
N LEU A 169 1.64 -12.61 -11.93
CA LEU A 169 1.81 -12.01 -10.61
C LEU A 169 2.88 -12.75 -9.82
N LYS A 170 3.65 -12.01 -9.01
CA LYS A 170 4.63 -12.57 -8.07
C LYS A 170 4.16 -12.52 -6.62
N HIS A 171 3.35 -11.52 -6.24
CA HIS A 171 3.08 -11.22 -4.85
C HIS A 171 1.60 -11.38 -4.46
N TRP A 172 0.68 -11.34 -5.43
CA TRP A 172 -0.74 -11.65 -5.23
C TRP A 172 -1.09 -12.96 -5.92
N ASP A 173 -1.97 -13.74 -5.31
CA ASP A 173 -2.52 -14.97 -5.94
C ASP A 173 -3.48 -14.64 -7.08
N LYS A 174 -4.09 -13.45 -7.04
CA LYS A 174 -5.07 -12.98 -8.03
C LYS A 174 -5.18 -11.46 -8.00
N TYR A 175 -5.57 -10.90 -9.12
CA TYR A 175 -6.08 -9.53 -9.22
C TYR A 175 -7.61 -9.55 -9.26
N ILE A 176 -8.24 -8.46 -8.80
CA ILE A 176 -9.71 -8.31 -8.86
C ILE A 176 -10.16 -7.42 -10.01
N MET A 177 -9.22 -6.69 -10.61
CA MET A 177 -9.47 -5.82 -11.75
C MET A 177 -8.24 -5.79 -12.67
N TRP A 178 -8.50 -5.71 -13.97
CA TRP A 178 -7.45 -5.60 -14.97
C TRP A 178 -7.79 -4.45 -15.92
N GLN A 179 -6.90 -3.44 -15.97
CA GLN A 179 -6.88 -2.43 -17.02
C GLN A 179 -6.13 -3.03 -18.21
N TRP A 180 -6.89 -3.43 -19.23
CA TRP A 180 -6.35 -4.25 -20.31
C TRP A 180 -6.00 -3.46 -21.57
N THR A 181 -6.46 -2.19 -21.66
CA THR A 181 -6.07 -1.26 -22.73
C THR A 181 -6.18 0.19 -22.23
N SER A 182 -5.34 1.06 -22.76
CA SER A 182 -5.43 2.52 -22.63
C SER A 182 -5.83 3.19 -23.96
N SER A 183 -6.27 2.41 -24.93
CA SER A 183 -6.64 2.85 -26.30
C SER A 183 -8.05 2.46 -26.68
N GLY A 184 -8.92 2.26 -25.67
CA GLY A 184 -10.31 1.88 -25.84
C GLY A 184 -11.11 2.91 -26.66
N ARG A 185 -12.07 2.41 -27.42
CA ARG A 185 -13.04 3.16 -28.22
C ARG A 185 -14.43 2.67 -27.86
N LEU A 186 -15.19 3.52 -27.19
CA LEU A 186 -16.55 3.24 -26.78
C LEU A 186 -17.51 4.27 -27.39
N ASP A 187 -18.73 3.84 -27.69
CA ASP A 187 -19.78 4.76 -28.11
C ASP A 187 -19.95 5.89 -27.08
N GLY A 188 -20.12 7.11 -27.57
CA GLY A 188 -20.25 8.31 -26.75
C GLY A 188 -18.95 9.01 -26.41
N TRP A 189 -17.77 8.41 -26.77
CA TRP A 189 -16.47 9.04 -26.60
C TRP A 189 -15.51 8.70 -27.75
N HIS A 190 -14.90 9.71 -28.36
CA HIS A 190 -14.12 9.54 -29.60
C HIS A 190 -12.60 9.52 -29.42
N ALA A 191 -12.10 9.70 -28.20
CA ALA A 191 -10.68 9.63 -27.88
C ALA A 191 -10.33 8.34 -27.12
N ASN A 192 -9.06 8.17 -26.75
CA ASN A 192 -8.62 7.02 -25.98
C ASN A 192 -9.30 6.98 -24.61
N LEU A 193 -9.65 5.78 -24.20
CA LEU A 193 -10.15 5.45 -22.86
C LEU A 193 -9.37 4.28 -22.30
N ASP A 194 -9.09 4.36 -21.01
CA ASP A 194 -8.67 3.24 -20.23
C ASP A 194 -9.87 2.33 -19.99
N CYS A 195 -9.78 1.06 -20.43
CA CYS A 195 -10.86 0.11 -20.28
C CYS A 195 -10.45 -1.01 -19.33
N ASP A 196 -11.36 -1.31 -18.43
CA ASP A 196 -11.18 -2.21 -17.31
C ASP A 196 -12.19 -3.37 -17.31
N ILE A 197 -11.73 -4.51 -16.80
CA ILE A 197 -12.60 -5.60 -16.42
C ILE A 197 -12.48 -5.87 -14.91
N PHE A 198 -13.60 -5.86 -14.21
CA PHE A 198 -13.70 -6.25 -12.81
C PHE A 198 -14.21 -7.69 -12.71
N TYR A 199 -13.50 -8.53 -11.96
CA TYR A 199 -13.84 -9.93 -11.72
C TYR A 199 -14.79 -10.06 -10.54
N GLY A 200 -16.06 -9.86 -10.79
CA GLY A 200 -17.14 -9.86 -9.82
C GLY A 200 -18.39 -9.19 -10.38
N ASP A 201 -19.42 -9.18 -9.57
CA ASP A 201 -20.68 -8.47 -9.84
C ASP A 201 -20.79 -7.21 -8.97
N ARG A 202 -21.92 -6.52 -9.09
CA ARG A 202 -22.25 -5.33 -8.32
C ARG A 202 -22.23 -5.58 -6.80
N ASP A 203 -22.64 -6.76 -6.35
CA ASP A 203 -22.68 -7.09 -4.93
C ASP A 203 -21.24 -7.19 -4.36
N LYS A 204 -20.34 -7.83 -5.11
CA LYS A 204 -18.91 -7.87 -4.76
C LYS A 204 -18.30 -6.47 -4.77
N TRP A 205 -18.63 -5.62 -5.75
CA TRP A 205 -18.19 -4.22 -5.78
C TRP A 205 -18.67 -3.45 -4.54
N ASN A 206 -19.95 -3.55 -4.24
CA ASN A 206 -20.56 -2.89 -3.09
C ASN A 206 -19.94 -3.35 -1.77
N ALA A 207 -19.63 -4.65 -1.65
CA ALA A 207 -18.95 -5.19 -0.48
C ALA A 207 -17.53 -4.60 -0.30
N LEU A 208 -16.81 -4.33 -1.39
CA LEU A 208 -15.49 -3.66 -1.35
C LEU A 208 -15.60 -2.17 -1.01
N ALA A 209 -16.66 -1.50 -1.48
CA ALA A 209 -16.91 -0.09 -1.18
C ALA A 209 -17.48 0.13 0.23
N ALA A 210 -18.09 -0.89 0.83
CA ALA A 210 -18.76 -0.79 2.11
C ALA A 210 -17.78 -0.51 3.26
N LYS A 211 -18.21 0.35 4.18
CA LYS A 211 -17.58 0.37 5.50
C LYS A 211 -17.93 -0.95 6.21
N PRO A 212 -16.97 -1.59 6.89
CA PRO A 212 -17.32 -2.72 7.74
C PRO A 212 -18.44 -2.28 8.69
N PRO A 213 -19.43 -3.15 8.95
CA PRO A 213 -20.50 -2.81 9.86
C PRO A 213 -19.85 -2.32 11.16
N LYS A 214 -20.23 -1.12 11.63
CA LYS A 214 -19.97 -0.77 13.02
C LYS A 214 -20.53 -1.95 13.81
N LYS A 215 -19.68 -2.63 14.57
CA LYS A 215 -20.20 -3.56 15.58
C LYS A 215 -21.19 -2.72 16.39
N THR A 216 -22.46 -2.87 16.08
CA THR A 216 -23.54 -2.36 16.94
C THR A 216 -23.41 -3.16 18.22
N THR A 217 -22.74 -2.57 19.18
CA THR A 217 -22.84 -2.98 20.56
C THR A 217 -24.18 -2.44 21.03
N ASP A 218 -25.26 -3.09 20.62
CA ASP A 218 -26.50 -3.01 21.37
C ASP A 218 -26.32 -3.97 22.55
N SER A 219 -25.73 -3.43 23.57
CA SER A 219 -25.70 -4.01 24.90
C SER A 219 -25.30 -2.89 25.86
N THR A 220 -26.21 -2.58 26.75
CA THR A 220 -26.09 -1.69 27.90
C THR A 220 -25.07 -2.17 28.96
N THR A 221 -23.99 -2.81 28.53
CA THR A 221 -22.81 -3.12 29.34
C THR A 221 -21.59 -2.52 28.67
N LYS A 222 -20.92 -1.59 29.36
CA LYS A 222 -19.60 -1.07 28.97
C LYS A 222 -18.72 -2.23 28.53
N PRO A 223 -18.16 -2.25 27.27
CA PRO A 223 -17.27 -3.31 26.86
C PRO A 223 -16.04 -3.28 27.76
N LYS A 224 -15.75 -4.40 28.44
CA LYS A 224 -14.48 -4.61 29.11
C LYS A 224 -13.38 -4.40 28.04
N PRO A 225 -12.33 -3.60 28.25
CA PRO A 225 -11.29 -3.37 27.28
C PRO A 225 -10.73 -4.71 26.78
N VAL A 226 -10.81 -4.96 25.48
CA VAL A 226 -10.20 -6.17 24.89
C VAL A 226 -8.70 -5.98 25.03
N LYS A 227 -8.05 -6.88 25.75
CA LYS A 227 -6.60 -6.90 25.97
C LYS A 227 -5.89 -6.97 24.61
N PRO A 228 -5.03 -5.99 24.26
CA PRO A 228 -4.27 -6.02 23.02
C PRO A 228 -3.31 -7.23 23.00
N THR A 229 -2.88 -7.68 21.84
CA THR A 229 -1.78 -8.66 21.77
C THR A 229 -0.47 -8.03 22.26
N ILE A 230 0.49 -8.84 22.72
CA ILE A 230 1.82 -8.38 23.15
C ILE A 230 2.48 -7.53 22.06
N ASN A 231 2.44 -7.98 20.78
CA ASN A 231 3.02 -7.23 19.66
C ASN A 231 2.33 -5.88 19.42
N GLN A 232 1.01 -5.81 19.61
CA GLN A 232 0.28 -4.54 19.51
C GLN A 232 0.62 -3.61 20.69
N ALA A 233 0.81 -4.16 21.89
CA ALA A 233 1.24 -3.41 23.06
C ALA A 233 2.66 -2.85 22.87
N VAL A 234 3.61 -3.63 22.33
CA VAL A 234 4.97 -3.18 21.97
C VAL A 234 4.91 -2.00 20.99
N LYS A 235 4.15 -2.11 19.89
CA LYS A 235 3.96 -1.00 18.94
C LYS A 235 3.41 0.25 19.62
N ASN A 236 2.42 0.11 20.50
CA ASN A 236 1.82 1.22 21.21
C ASN A 236 2.78 1.87 22.23
N VAL A 237 3.64 1.06 22.89
CA VAL A 237 4.71 1.57 23.77
C VAL A 237 5.72 2.39 22.96
N LEU A 238 6.18 1.87 21.81
CA LEU A 238 7.11 2.56 20.91
C LEU A 238 6.52 3.87 20.37
N ALA A 239 5.20 3.90 20.16
CA ALA A 239 4.44 5.10 19.79
C ALA A 239 4.14 6.06 20.96
N GLY A 240 4.68 5.80 22.17
CA GLY A 240 4.51 6.66 23.34
C GLY A 240 3.14 6.64 24.01
N LYS A 241 2.19 5.75 23.58
CA LYS A 241 0.78 5.76 24.03
C LYS A 241 0.58 5.43 25.52
N TYR A 242 1.55 4.79 26.16
CA TYR A 242 1.42 4.33 27.55
C TYR A 242 2.38 5.05 28.52
N GLY A 243 3.04 6.13 28.08
CA GLY A 243 4.03 6.84 28.89
C GLY A 243 5.28 6.00 29.19
N ASN A 244 6.01 6.35 30.25
CA ASN A 244 7.27 5.71 30.62
C ASN A 244 7.23 5.17 32.07
N GLY A 245 8.12 4.23 32.39
CA GLY A 245 8.31 3.72 33.76
C GLY A 245 7.03 3.17 34.40
N GLU A 246 6.71 3.61 35.59
CA GLU A 246 5.55 3.16 36.35
C GLU A 246 4.21 3.52 35.69
N ALA A 247 4.15 4.67 34.98
CA ALA A 247 2.94 5.04 34.24
C ALA A 247 2.61 4.00 33.14
N ARG A 248 3.64 3.51 32.43
CA ARG A 248 3.51 2.44 31.44
C ARG A 248 3.03 1.13 32.06
N LYS A 249 3.64 0.72 33.18
CA LYS A 249 3.22 -0.51 33.88
C LYS A 249 1.77 -0.43 34.30
N LYS A 250 1.34 0.69 34.90
CA LYS A 250 -0.03 0.93 35.32
C LYS A 250 -1.02 0.94 34.15
N ALA A 251 -0.63 1.53 33.02
CA ALA A 251 -1.45 1.55 31.81
C ALA A 251 -1.63 0.14 31.22
N LEU A 252 -0.56 -0.66 31.14
CA LEU A 252 -0.61 -2.03 30.65
C LEU A 252 -1.39 -2.95 31.60
N SER A 253 -1.23 -2.81 32.90
CA SER A 253 -2.03 -3.56 33.90
C SER A 253 -3.54 -3.26 33.77
N LYS A 254 -3.93 -2.00 33.54
CA LYS A 254 -5.33 -1.62 33.29
C LYS A 254 -5.90 -2.27 32.01
N LEU A 255 -5.06 -2.62 31.04
CA LEU A 255 -5.43 -3.34 29.83
C LEU A 255 -5.47 -4.86 30.04
N GLY A 256 -5.22 -5.35 31.26
CA GLY A 256 -5.29 -6.77 31.61
C GLY A 256 -4.00 -7.55 31.36
N PHE A 257 -2.84 -6.89 31.14
CA PHE A 257 -1.55 -7.59 31.07
C PHE A 257 -1.08 -7.98 32.47
N THR A 258 -0.60 -9.22 32.59
CA THR A 258 0.06 -9.73 33.80
C THR A 258 1.45 -9.11 33.96
N ALA A 259 2.03 -9.20 35.15
CA ALA A 259 3.40 -8.73 35.39
C ALA A 259 4.44 -9.40 34.45
N ALA A 260 4.28 -10.71 34.15
CA ALA A 260 5.12 -11.43 33.23
C ALA A 260 5.02 -10.91 31.81
N GLU A 261 3.78 -10.64 31.33
CA GLU A 261 3.56 -10.08 29.99
C GLU A 261 4.04 -8.63 29.87
N ILE A 262 3.92 -7.82 30.92
CA ILE A 262 4.48 -6.46 30.97
C ILE A 262 6.00 -6.51 30.88
N LYS A 263 6.64 -7.44 31.57
CA LYS A 263 8.08 -7.67 31.45
C LYS A 263 8.44 -8.08 30.01
N GLN A 264 7.72 -9.01 29.41
CA GLN A 264 7.95 -9.44 28.03
C GLN A 264 7.79 -8.28 27.03
N ILE A 265 6.76 -7.44 27.19
CA ILE A 265 6.57 -6.21 26.38
C ILE A 265 7.78 -5.29 26.54
N GLN A 266 8.26 -5.07 27.77
CA GLN A 266 9.40 -4.20 28.02
C GLN A 266 10.70 -4.78 27.40
N ASP A 267 10.91 -6.08 27.49
CA ASP A 267 12.08 -6.75 26.90
C ASP A 267 12.08 -6.60 25.38
N LEU A 268 10.93 -6.79 24.72
CA LEU A 268 10.75 -6.59 23.27
C LEU A 268 10.94 -5.11 22.85
N VAL A 269 10.46 -4.18 23.65
CA VAL A 269 10.69 -2.75 23.47
C VAL A 269 12.18 -2.43 23.58
N ASN A 270 12.86 -2.94 24.60
CA ASN A 270 14.29 -2.74 24.78
C ASN A 270 15.10 -3.35 23.62
N GLN A 271 14.71 -4.54 23.12
CA GLN A 271 15.33 -5.18 21.95
C GLN A 271 15.18 -4.33 20.69
N SER A 272 14.10 -3.57 20.55
CA SER A 272 13.90 -2.69 19.37
C SER A 272 14.82 -1.45 19.39
N PHE A 273 15.34 -1.07 20.54
CA PHE A 273 16.36 -0.01 20.69
C PHE A 273 17.80 -0.55 20.64
N VAL A 274 18.01 -1.85 20.86
CA VAL A 274 19.29 -2.51 20.60
C VAL A 274 19.30 -2.82 19.09
N GLY A 275 19.97 -1.97 18.32
CA GLY A 275 20.23 -2.25 16.90
C GLY A 275 20.80 -3.67 16.73
N PRO A 276 20.74 -4.28 15.55
CA PRO A 276 21.20 -5.66 15.35
C PRO A 276 22.59 -5.79 15.97
N LYS A 277 22.78 -6.79 16.86
CA LYS A 277 24.07 -7.06 17.51
C LYS A 277 25.15 -6.99 16.44
N GLN A 278 25.98 -5.94 16.48
CA GLN A 278 27.03 -5.73 15.50
C GLN A 278 27.97 -6.93 15.58
N LYS A 279 27.94 -7.76 14.54
CA LYS A 279 28.88 -8.88 14.45
C LYS A 279 30.29 -8.32 14.47
N THR A 280 31.13 -8.86 15.33
CA THR A 280 32.53 -8.50 15.43
C THR A 280 33.42 -9.70 15.19
N TYR A 281 34.65 -9.47 14.78
CA TYR A 281 35.69 -10.48 14.61
C TYR A 281 36.96 -10.01 15.33
N THR A 282 37.52 -10.86 16.17
CA THR A 282 38.86 -10.59 16.80
C THR A 282 39.96 -11.12 15.89
N VAL A 283 40.81 -10.21 15.44
CA VAL A 283 41.94 -10.52 14.54
C VAL A 283 42.88 -11.52 15.18
N LYS A 284 43.24 -12.57 14.45
CA LYS A 284 44.21 -13.59 14.86
C LYS A 284 45.54 -13.35 14.17
N LYS A 285 46.62 -13.98 14.68
CA LYS A 285 47.94 -13.93 14.06
C LYS A 285 47.86 -14.49 12.63
N GLY A 286 48.30 -13.75 11.61
CA GLY A 286 48.28 -14.10 10.21
C GLY A 286 47.02 -13.62 9.45
N ASP A 287 46.05 -13.01 10.12
CA ASP A 287 44.89 -12.43 9.45
C ASP A 287 45.28 -11.13 8.70
N THR A 288 44.63 -10.92 7.56
CA THR A 288 44.62 -9.65 6.84
C THR A 288 43.18 -9.14 6.73
N LEU A 289 42.99 -7.83 6.60
CA LEU A 289 41.65 -7.29 6.45
C LEU A 289 40.95 -7.86 5.20
N SER A 290 41.71 -8.22 4.15
CA SER A 290 41.16 -8.84 2.95
C SER A 290 40.69 -10.27 3.16
N THR A 291 41.42 -11.08 3.94
CA THR A 291 40.97 -12.44 4.29
C THR A 291 39.73 -12.43 5.16
N ILE A 292 39.67 -11.50 6.12
CA ILE A 292 38.47 -11.29 6.94
C ILE A 292 37.29 -10.82 6.08
N ALA A 293 37.49 -9.86 5.17
CA ALA A 293 36.44 -9.38 4.27
C ALA A 293 35.88 -10.52 3.42
N LYS A 294 36.72 -11.31 2.79
CA LYS A 294 36.32 -12.50 1.99
C LYS A 294 35.53 -13.50 2.81
N LYS A 295 35.98 -13.80 4.03
CA LYS A 295 35.33 -14.74 4.95
C LYS A 295 33.89 -14.33 5.30
N TYR A 296 33.62 -13.03 5.38
CA TYR A 296 32.33 -12.49 5.79
C TYR A 296 31.53 -11.85 4.65
N GLY A 297 31.90 -12.13 3.39
CA GLY A 297 31.15 -11.72 2.19
C GLY A 297 31.08 -10.20 1.97
N THR A 298 32.17 -9.49 2.33
CA THR A 298 32.27 -8.04 2.19
C THR A 298 33.60 -7.65 1.51
N THR A 299 33.84 -6.34 1.35
CA THR A 299 35.08 -5.83 0.75
C THR A 299 36.01 -5.25 1.81
N THR A 300 37.33 -5.28 1.53
CA THR A 300 38.36 -4.66 2.40
C THR A 300 38.06 -3.18 2.64
N ALA A 301 37.65 -2.47 1.58
CA ALA A 301 37.31 -1.06 1.66
C ALA A 301 36.09 -0.79 2.59
N ALA A 302 35.05 -1.64 2.51
CA ALA A 302 33.89 -1.53 3.35
C ALA A 302 34.23 -1.77 4.84
N LEU A 303 35.05 -2.81 5.16
CA LEU A 303 35.52 -3.08 6.51
C LEU A 303 36.41 -1.95 7.03
N ALA A 304 37.32 -1.42 6.24
CA ALA A 304 38.19 -0.33 6.61
C ALA A 304 37.38 0.93 6.97
N LYS A 305 36.42 1.29 6.13
CA LYS A 305 35.51 2.43 6.35
C LYS A 305 34.65 2.24 7.62
N LYS A 306 34.06 1.04 7.80
CA LYS A 306 33.20 0.71 8.95
C LYS A 306 33.95 0.76 10.27
N ASN A 307 35.25 0.49 10.24
CA ASN A 307 36.14 0.47 11.42
C ASN A 307 37.03 1.71 11.53
N ALA A 308 36.84 2.72 10.68
CA ALA A 308 37.66 3.95 10.64
C ALA A 308 39.16 3.67 10.58
N LEU A 309 39.58 2.63 9.86
CA LEU A 309 40.98 2.27 9.70
C LEU A 309 41.64 3.21 8.70
N LYS A 310 42.68 3.93 9.18
CA LYS A 310 43.48 4.83 8.34
C LYS A 310 44.30 4.07 7.29
N ASP A 311 44.78 2.87 7.66
CA ASP A 311 45.53 1.97 6.78
C ASP A 311 44.92 0.56 6.84
N PRO A 312 44.28 0.08 5.75
CA PRO A 312 43.68 -1.25 5.71
C PRO A 312 44.68 -2.42 5.88
N ASN A 313 45.97 -2.16 5.67
CA ASN A 313 47.03 -3.16 5.81
C ASN A 313 47.59 -3.27 7.25
N LYS A 314 47.17 -2.38 8.14
CA LYS A 314 47.64 -2.35 9.53
C LYS A 314 46.54 -2.79 10.48
N ILE A 315 46.37 -4.09 10.64
CA ILE A 315 45.56 -4.70 11.70
C ILE A 315 46.43 -5.59 12.56
N TYR A 316 46.06 -5.75 13.82
CA TYR A 316 46.93 -6.44 14.81
C TYR A 316 46.13 -7.57 15.48
N PRO A 317 46.82 -8.69 15.84
CA PRO A 317 46.19 -9.74 16.64
C PRO A 317 45.55 -9.18 17.92
N GLY A 318 44.34 -9.58 18.22
CA GLY A 318 43.54 -9.06 19.35
C GLY A 318 42.65 -7.85 18.97
N GLN A 319 42.88 -7.19 17.85
CA GLN A 319 42.04 -6.08 17.40
C GLN A 319 40.64 -6.57 17.06
N VAL A 320 39.62 -5.84 17.50
CA VAL A 320 38.21 -6.18 17.21
C VAL A 320 37.74 -5.41 15.98
N ILE A 321 37.36 -6.13 14.93
CA ILE A 321 36.82 -5.60 13.68
C ILE A 321 35.30 -5.76 13.68
N LYS A 322 34.57 -4.67 13.45
CA LYS A 322 33.12 -4.63 13.23
C LYS A 322 32.83 -5.14 11.81
N LEU A 323 32.05 -6.21 11.74
CA LEU A 323 31.72 -6.88 10.47
C LEU A 323 30.49 -6.27 9.78
#